data_c66fed80a25fed85125b3ad579334d7a
#
_entry.id   c66fed80a25fed85125b3ad579334d7a
#
_cell.length_a   1.000
_cell.length_b   1.000
_cell.length_c   1.000
_cell.angle_alpha   90.00
_cell.angle_beta   90.00
_cell.angle_gamma   90.00
#
_symmetry.space_group_name_H-M   'P 1'
#
loop_
_entity.id
_entity.type
_entity.pdbx_description
1 polymer ?
#
loop_
_entity_poly.entity_id
_entity_poly.type
_entity_poly.pdbx_seq_one_letter_code
_entity_poly.pdbx_strand_id
1 'polypeptide(L)'
;HNDARRQRQMCIRDRDRSATPPIRVFESGAMLIYLAEKFDAFYPKDAALRAECLSWLMWQMGSAPYLGGGFGHFYAYAPEKFEYPIDRFAMEVKRQLDVLDKHLSNNNYLCGNEYTIADIATYPWYGACVLHNIYSAAEFLDVESYTHVIRWAKEIEARPAVERGRRVNRPWGPEETRVLERHSASDFDN
;
A
#
# COMPACT_ATOMS: atom_id res chain seq x y z
N HIS A 1 -14.04 -16.47 -15.79
CA HIS A 1 -14.01 -17.65 -14.87
C HIS A 1 -12.81 -17.65 -13.92
N ASN A 2 -11.66 -17.08 -14.33
CA ASN A 2 -10.43 -17.10 -13.52
C ASN A 2 -10.38 -16.04 -12.41
N ASP A 3 -10.96 -14.86 -12.63
CA ASP A 3 -11.08 -13.83 -11.58
C ASP A 3 -11.91 -14.31 -10.38
N ALA A 4 -12.96 -15.10 -10.65
CA ALA A 4 -13.77 -15.70 -9.60
C ALA A 4 -13.01 -16.77 -8.80
N ARG A 5 -12.01 -17.46 -9.40
CA ARG A 5 -11.14 -18.40 -8.67
C ARG A 5 -10.12 -17.68 -7.79
N ARG A 6 -9.53 -16.57 -8.26
CA ARG A 6 -8.63 -15.72 -7.46
C ARG A 6 -9.36 -15.09 -6.27
N GLN A 7 -10.52 -14.52 -6.52
CA GLN A 7 -11.37 -13.96 -5.47
C GLN A 7 -11.79 -15.04 -4.47
N ARG A 8 -12.04 -16.27 -4.94
CA ARG A 8 -12.34 -17.41 -4.08
C ARG A 8 -11.13 -17.87 -3.26
N GLN A 9 -9.91 -17.85 -3.81
CA GLN A 9 -8.68 -18.17 -3.08
C GLN A 9 -8.32 -17.09 -2.07
N MET A 10 -8.48 -15.80 -2.40
CA MET A 10 -8.39 -14.70 -1.43
C MET A 10 -9.38 -14.92 -0.28
N CYS A 11 -10.66 -15.13 -0.59
CA CYS A 11 -11.70 -15.33 0.42
C CYS A 11 -11.49 -16.56 1.31
N ILE A 12 -10.74 -17.59 0.89
CA ILE A 12 -10.42 -18.77 1.69
C ILE A 12 -9.29 -18.48 2.69
N ARG A 13 -8.38 -17.57 2.36
CA ARG A 13 -7.25 -17.18 3.22
C ARG A 13 -7.64 -16.19 4.30
N ASP A 14 -8.73 -15.47 4.12
CA ASP A 14 -9.19 -14.40 4.99
C ASP A 14 -10.12 -14.93 6.11
N ARG A 15 -9.76 -16.04 6.72
CA ARG A 15 -10.51 -16.60 7.84
C ARG A 15 -9.65 -16.76 9.07
N ASP A 16 -10.02 -16.06 10.11
CA ASP A 16 -9.49 -16.32 11.43
C ASP A 16 -10.10 -17.59 12.03
N ARG A 17 -9.31 -18.65 12.06
CA ARG A 17 -9.70 -19.95 12.56
C ARG A 17 -9.48 -20.09 14.07
N SER A 18 -8.93 -19.09 14.75
CA SER A 18 -8.81 -19.08 16.21
C SER A 18 -10.12 -18.74 16.90
N ALA A 19 -11.12 -18.25 16.16
CA ALA A 19 -12.47 -18.01 16.64
C ALA A 19 -13.41 -19.17 16.25
N THR A 20 -14.46 -19.38 17.06
CA THR A 20 -15.51 -20.36 16.79
C THR A 20 -16.88 -19.68 16.83
N PRO A 21 -17.61 -19.57 15.71
CA PRO A 21 -17.21 -19.99 14.35
C PRO A 21 -16.07 -19.12 13.79
N PRO A 22 -15.32 -19.60 12.75
CA PRO A 22 -14.25 -18.84 12.15
C PRO A 22 -14.75 -17.50 11.57
N ILE A 23 -14.04 -16.42 11.89
CA ILE A 23 -14.37 -15.06 11.42
C ILE A 23 -13.81 -14.88 10.03
N ARG A 24 -14.65 -14.43 9.09
CA ARG A 24 -14.23 -14.02 7.75
C ARG A 24 -13.97 -12.53 7.74
N VAL A 25 -12.78 -12.14 7.28
CA VAL A 25 -12.39 -10.75 7.05
C VAL A 25 -11.82 -10.65 5.63
N PHE A 26 -12.15 -9.63 4.88
CA PHE A 26 -11.60 -9.31 3.56
C PHE A 26 -11.46 -7.80 3.45
N GLU A 27 -10.80 -7.30 2.41
CA GLU A 27 -10.29 -5.95 2.25
C GLU A 27 -9.14 -5.63 3.20
N SER A 28 -8.00 -5.15 2.66
CA SER A 28 -6.78 -4.93 3.46
C SER A 28 -6.98 -3.94 4.61
N GLY A 29 -7.78 -2.89 4.40
CA GLY A 29 -8.11 -1.93 5.44
C GLY A 29 -8.90 -2.57 6.60
N ALA A 30 -9.92 -3.39 6.26
CA ALA A 30 -10.70 -4.11 7.27
C ALA A 30 -9.86 -5.15 8.01
N MET A 31 -8.95 -5.84 7.31
CA MET A 31 -8.02 -6.79 7.91
C MET A 31 -7.06 -6.11 8.89
N LEU A 32 -6.55 -4.92 8.55
CA LEU A 32 -5.69 -4.13 9.44
C LEU A 32 -6.44 -3.72 10.71
N ILE A 33 -7.67 -3.22 10.59
CA ILE A 33 -8.50 -2.87 11.76
C ILE A 33 -8.74 -4.10 12.63
N TYR A 34 -9.18 -5.21 12.03
CA TYR A 34 -9.45 -6.45 12.74
C TYR A 34 -8.23 -6.98 13.52
N LEU A 35 -7.05 -7.00 12.84
CA LEU A 35 -5.81 -7.47 13.47
C LEU A 35 -5.35 -6.52 14.57
N ALA A 36 -5.45 -5.21 14.35
CA ALA A 36 -5.06 -4.21 15.33
C ALA A 36 -5.92 -4.28 16.61
N GLU A 37 -7.23 -4.50 16.46
CA GLU A 37 -8.13 -4.74 17.60
C GLU A 37 -7.86 -6.08 18.28
N LYS A 38 -7.67 -7.15 17.50
CA LYS A 38 -7.40 -8.49 18.04
C LYS A 38 -6.12 -8.56 18.86
N PHE A 39 -5.06 -7.85 18.43
CA PHE A 39 -3.75 -7.86 19.10
C PHE A 39 -3.48 -6.63 19.95
N ASP A 40 -4.45 -5.72 20.07
CA ASP A 40 -4.34 -4.46 20.82
C ASP A 40 -3.06 -3.66 20.45
N ALA A 41 -2.80 -3.51 19.13
CA ALA A 41 -1.58 -2.91 18.63
C ALA A 41 -1.81 -2.02 17.39
N PHE A 42 -1.02 -0.93 17.28
CA PHE A 42 -1.01 -0.02 16.12
C PHE A 42 -2.34 0.70 15.83
N TYR A 43 -3.23 0.77 16.82
CA TYR A 43 -4.53 1.44 16.69
C TYR A 43 -4.80 2.24 17.96
N PRO A 44 -4.88 3.58 17.88
CA PRO A 44 -5.02 4.43 19.05
C PRO A 44 -6.27 4.10 19.87
N LYS A 45 -6.15 4.20 21.20
CA LYS A 45 -7.29 4.07 22.13
C LYS A 45 -8.01 5.40 22.34
N ASP A 46 -7.30 6.50 22.23
CA ASP A 46 -7.88 7.84 22.28
C ASP A 46 -8.84 8.03 21.09
N ALA A 47 -10.01 8.57 21.36
CA ALA A 47 -11.08 8.66 20.37
C ALA A 47 -10.73 9.62 19.20
N ALA A 48 -10.02 10.71 19.48
CA ALA A 48 -9.63 11.68 18.46
C ALA A 48 -8.55 11.11 17.54
N LEU A 49 -7.48 10.55 18.14
CA LEU A 49 -6.41 9.88 17.37
C LEU A 49 -6.93 8.67 16.60
N ARG A 50 -7.89 7.94 17.17
CA ARG A 50 -8.53 6.79 16.49
C ARG A 50 -9.32 7.26 15.26
N ALA A 51 -10.07 8.35 15.37
CA ALA A 51 -10.80 8.92 14.23
C ALA A 51 -9.84 9.40 13.14
N GLU A 52 -8.73 10.04 13.52
CA GLU A 52 -7.69 10.46 12.56
C GLU A 52 -7.04 9.24 11.87
N CYS A 53 -6.69 8.20 12.64
CA CYS A 53 -6.13 6.96 12.11
C CYS A 53 -7.06 6.30 11.07
N LEU A 54 -8.36 6.24 11.36
CA LEU A 54 -9.35 5.74 10.40
C LEU A 54 -9.47 6.64 9.18
N SER A 55 -9.42 7.95 9.36
CA SER A 55 -9.49 8.90 8.23
C SER A 55 -8.33 8.70 7.26
N TRP A 56 -7.10 8.58 7.76
CA TRP A 56 -5.93 8.29 6.94
C TRP A 56 -5.97 6.90 6.31
N LEU A 57 -6.46 5.88 7.04
CA LEU A 57 -6.64 4.55 6.48
C LEU A 57 -7.63 4.55 5.33
N MET A 58 -8.80 5.20 5.48
CA MET A 58 -9.81 5.29 4.43
C MET A 58 -9.34 6.17 3.27
N TRP A 59 -8.60 7.25 3.54
CA TRP A 59 -7.96 8.05 2.50
C TRP A 59 -7.03 7.18 1.64
N GLN A 60 -6.20 6.34 2.27
CA GLN A 60 -5.30 5.44 1.54
C GLN A 60 -6.09 4.42 0.71
N MET A 61 -7.14 3.78 1.26
CA MET A 61 -7.98 2.81 0.53
C MET A 61 -8.62 3.43 -0.71
N GLY A 62 -9.05 4.69 -0.63
CA GLY A 62 -9.66 5.41 -1.75
C GLY A 62 -8.65 5.99 -2.74
N SER A 63 -7.42 6.27 -2.30
CA SER A 63 -6.42 7.01 -3.10
C SER A 63 -5.39 6.11 -3.78
N ALA A 64 -4.95 5.02 -3.14
CA ALA A 64 -3.94 4.12 -3.69
C ALA A 64 -4.29 3.53 -5.09
N PRO A 65 -5.56 3.27 -5.44
CA PRO A 65 -5.90 2.83 -6.79
C PRO A 65 -5.45 3.78 -7.90
N TYR A 66 -5.38 5.10 -7.64
CA TYR A 66 -4.87 6.07 -8.62
C TYR A 66 -3.37 5.92 -8.85
N LEU A 67 -2.60 5.62 -7.81
CA LEU A 67 -1.17 5.32 -7.94
C LEU A 67 -0.94 3.97 -8.61
N GLY A 68 -1.63 2.91 -8.15
CA GLY A 68 -1.44 1.55 -8.66
C GLY A 68 -2.12 1.28 -9.99
N GLY A 69 -3.45 1.19 -9.98
CA GLY A 69 -4.26 0.86 -11.15
C GLY A 69 -4.35 1.99 -12.19
N GLY A 70 -4.19 3.23 -11.76
CA GLY A 70 -4.13 4.39 -12.65
C GLY A 70 -2.72 4.63 -13.17
N PHE A 71 -1.92 5.41 -12.43
CA PHE A 71 -0.59 5.83 -12.88
C PHE A 71 0.32 4.65 -13.21
N GLY A 72 0.48 3.70 -12.29
CA GLY A 72 1.38 2.55 -12.47
C GLY A 72 1.01 1.73 -13.71
N HIS A 73 -0.29 1.52 -13.96
CA HIS A 73 -0.73 0.81 -15.17
C HIS A 73 -0.30 1.55 -16.43
N PHE A 74 -0.70 2.81 -16.60
CA PHE A 74 -0.46 3.54 -17.85
C PHE A 74 1.01 3.93 -18.03
N TYR A 75 1.72 4.28 -16.95
CA TYR A 75 3.12 4.66 -17.04
C TYR A 75 4.06 3.46 -17.21
N ALA A 76 3.90 2.40 -16.41
CA ALA A 76 4.84 1.28 -16.40
C ALA A 76 4.36 0.08 -17.25
N TYR A 77 3.11 -0.34 -17.11
CA TYR A 77 2.68 -1.66 -17.57
C TYR A 77 1.87 -1.69 -18.86
N ALA A 78 1.21 -0.60 -19.24
CA ALA A 78 0.42 -0.57 -20.48
C ALA A 78 1.31 -0.83 -21.70
N PRO A 79 0.90 -1.71 -22.64
CA PRO A 79 1.66 -2.02 -23.84
C PRO A 79 1.77 -0.80 -24.76
N GLU A 80 0.74 0.05 -24.77
CA GLU A 80 0.72 1.30 -25.52
C GLU A 80 0.77 2.47 -24.54
N LYS A 81 1.55 3.51 -24.88
CA LYS A 81 1.70 4.70 -24.05
C LYS A 81 0.81 5.81 -24.59
N PHE A 82 -0.08 6.28 -23.73
CA PHE A 82 -0.96 7.40 -23.99
C PHE A 82 -0.63 8.54 -23.04
N GLU A 83 -0.25 9.69 -23.56
CA GLU A 83 0.15 10.85 -22.77
C GLU A 83 -0.95 11.31 -21.82
N TYR A 84 -2.18 11.47 -22.31
CA TYR A 84 -3.29 12.00 -21.52
C TYR A 84 -3.58 11.23 -20.22
N PRO A 85 -3.79 9.91 -20.22
CA PRO A 85 -4.01 9.18 -18.95
C PRO A 85 -2.77 9.14 -18.06
N ILE A 86 -1.54 9.11 -18.63
CA ILE A 86 -0.31 9.16 -17.85
C ILE A 86 -0.27 10.49 -17.08
N ASP A 87 -0.44 11.61 -17.75
CA ASP A 87 -0.42 12.93 -17.14
C ASP A 87 -1.54 13.13 -16.14
N ARG A 88 -2.77 12.71 -16.50
CA ARG A 88 -3.93 12.84 -15.61
C ARG A 88 -3.72 12.09 -14.29
N PHE A 89 -3.21 10.86 -14.34
CA PHE A 89 -2.93 10.09 -13.14
C PHE A 89 -1.68 10.56 -12.40
N ALA A 90 -0.65 11.03 -13.11
CA ALA A 90 0.52 11.65 -12.49
C ALA A 90 0.15 12.89 -11.67
N MET A 91 -0.71 13.75 -12.20
CA MET A 91 -1.22 14.92 -11.46
C MET A 91 -1.90 14.51 -10.16
N GLU A 92 -2.72 13.44 -10.19
CA GLU A 92 -3.40 12.95 -9.00
C GLU A 92 -2.41 12.36 -7.98
N VAL A 93 -1.41 11.58 -8.43
CA VAL A 93 -0.36 11.05 -7.57
C VAL A 93 0.46 12.16 -6.92
N LYS A 94 0.86 13.17 -7.69
CA LYS A 94 1.58 14.35 -7.17
C LYS A 94 0.74 15.09 -6.12
N ARG A 95 -0.57 15.28 -6.36
CA ARG A 95 -1.48 15.87 -5.38
C ARG A 95 -1.55 15.04 -4.08
N GLN A 96 -1.58 13.73 -4.19
CA GLN A 96 -1.60 12.83 -3.03
C GLN A 96 -0.28 12.89 -2.26
N LEU A 97 0.86 12.90 -2.95
CA LEU A 97 2.18 13.07 -2.32
C LEU A 97 2.30 14.44 -1.64
N ASP A 98 1.79 15.51 -2.25
CA ASP A 98 1.76 16.85 -1.66
C ASP A 98 0.92 16.91 -0.36
N VAL A 99 -0.22 16.23 -0.34
CA VAL A 99 -1.04 16.11 0.88
C VAL A 99 -0.28 15.40 2.00
N LEU A 100 0.39 14.28 1.67
CA LEU A 100 1.21 13.53 2.63
C LEU A 100 2.39 14.37 3.12
N ASP A 101 3.11 15.03 2.22
CA ASP A 101 4.30 15.80 2.57
C ASP A 101 3.98 16.96 3.50
N LYS A 102 2.92 17.71 3.20
CA LYS A 102 2.42 18.79 4.06
C LYS A 102 2.01 18.29 5.44
N HIS A 103 1.33 17.17 5.50
CA HIS A 103 0.93 16.58 6.78
C HIS A 103 2.15 16.11 7.60
N LEU A 104 3.07 15.39 6.97
CA LEU A 104 4.28 14.86 7.59
C LEU A 104 5.33 15.93 7.92
N SER A 105 5.19 17.15 7.43
CA SER A 105 6.05 18.28 7.84
C SER A 105 5.93 18.62 9.33
N ASN A 106 4.78 18.33 9.93
CA ASN A 106 4.49 18.61 11.34
C ASN A 106 4.27 17.34 12.18
N ASN A 107 4.34 16.15 11.56
CA ASN A 107 4.05 14.88 12.21
C ASN A 107 5.12 13.85 11.86
N ASN A 108 5.52 13.04 12.83
CA ASN A 108 6.46 11.94 12.58
C ASN A 108 5.80 10.82 11.76
N TYR A 109 4.54 10.52 12.07
CA TYR A 109 3.69 9.51 11.40
C TYR A 109 2.34 10.11 11.07
N LEU A 110 1.48 9.35 10.37
CA LEU A 110 0.15 9.85 9.96
C LEU A 110 -0.77 10.19 11.15
N CYS A 111 -0.54 9.57 12.30
CA CYS A 111 -1.27 9.87 13.54
C CYS A 111 -0.36 10.54 14.59
N GLY A 112 0.32 11.60 14.19
CA GLY A 112 1.22 12.36 15.06
C GLY A 112 2.54 11.63 15.33
N ASN A 113 2.78 11.21 16.57
CA ASN A 113 4.03 10.54 16.97
C ASN A 113 3.92 9.02 17.03
N GLU A 114 2.75 8.46 16.74
CA GLU A 114 2.51 7.02 16.84
C GLU A 114 2.45 6.36 15.47
N TYR A 115 3.23 5.28 15.31
CA TYR A 115 3.15 4.40 14.15
C TYR A 115 1.89 3.54 14.23
N THR A 116 1.01 3.65 13.26
CA THR A 116 -0.32 3.03 13.28
C THR A 116 -0.64 2.22 12.02
N ILE A 117 -1.82 1.60 12.00
CA ILE A 117 -2.33 0.91 10.80
C ILE A 117 -2.50 1.85 9.60
N ALA A 118 -2.63 3.14 9.81
CA ALA A 118 -2.64 4.12 8.72
C ALA A 118 -1.29 4.16 7.99
N ASP A 119 -0.18 4.17 8.74
CA ASP A 119 1.17 4.10 8.18
C ASP A 119 1.44 2.74 7.53
N ILE A 120 1.00 1.65 8.16
CA ILE A 120 1.14 0.28 7.64
C ILE A 120 0.47 0.14 6.27
N ALA A 121 -0.72 0.74 6.11
CA ALA A 121 -1.45 0.70 4.84
C ALA A 121 -0.83 1.61 3.77
N THR A 122 -0.34 2.78 4.16
CA THR A 122 0.10 3.84 3.24
C THR A 122 1.52 3.59 2.71
N TYR A 123 2.41 3.09 3.56
CA TYR A 123 3.82 2.87 3.21
C TYR A 123 4.06 1.98 1.99
N PRO A 124 3.38 0.82 1.79
CA PRO A 124 3.63 -0.05 0.63
C PRO A 124 3.39 0.62 -0.73
N TRP A 125 2.62 1.68 -0.77
CA TRP A 125 2.30 2.44 -1.96
C TRP A 125 3.16 3.69 -2.08
N TYR A 126 2.96 4.66 -1.21
CA TYR A 126 3.61 5.98 -1.30
C TYR A 126 5.07 5.94 -0.84
N GLY A 127 5.37 5.17 0.21
CA GLY A 127 6.74 4.94 0.65
C GLY A 127 7.56 4.21 -0.41
N ALA A 128 7.01 3.15 -1.00
CA ALA A 128 7.67 2.45 -2.10
C ALA A 128 7.88 3.35 -3.33
N CYS A 129 6.95 4.26 -3.61
CA CYS A 129 7.06 5.21 -4.71
C CYS A 129 8.23 6.18 -4.51
N VAL A 130 8.30 6.85 -3.35
CA VAL A 130 9.35 7.84 -3.07
C VAL A 130 10.72 7.23 -2.79
N LEU A 131 10.79 5.94 -2.45
CA LEU A 131 12.03 5.20 -2.29
C LEU A 131 12.49 4.46 -3.56
N HIS A 132 11.93 4.81 -4.71
CA HIS A 132 12.28 4.27 -6.03
C HIS A 132 12.05 2.75 -6.17
N ASN A 133 11.18 2.18 -5.37
CA ASN A 133 10.93 0.73 -5.35
C ASN A 133 9.85 0.27 -6.34
N ILE A 134 9.11 1.20 -6.96
CA ILE A 134 8.04 0.87 -7.92
C ILE A 134 8.09 1.80 -9.15
N TYR A 135 7.68 1.28 -10.31
CA TYR A 135 7.42 1.96 -11.58
C TYR A 135 8.60 2.68 -12.25
N SER A 136 9.77 2.83 -11.60
CA SER A 136 10.91 3.63 -12.10
C SER A 136 10.51 5.05 -12.52
N ALA A 137 9.60 5.67 -11.76
CA ALA A 137 8.95 6.94 -12.09
C ALA A 137 9.40 8.11 -11.19
N ALA A 138 10.46 7.93 -10.42
CA ALA A 138 10.90 8.90 -9.42
C ALA A 138 11.18 10.29 -10.01
N GLU A 139 11.90 10.35 -11.10
CA GLU A 139 12.21 11.61 -11.82
C GLU A 139 10.93 12.22 -12.40
N PHE A 140 10.09 11.43 -13.08
CA PHE A 140 8.85 11.89 -13.68
C PHE A 140 7.88 12.48 -12.66
N LEU A 141 7.78 11.86 -11.49
CA LEU A 141 6.94 12.34 -10.39
C LEU A 141 7.60 13.41 -9.53
N ASP A 142 8.91 13.69 -9.75
CA ASP A 142 9.69 14.62 -8.92
C ASP A 142 9.66 14.25 -7.43
N VAL A 143 9.88 12.97 -7.14
CA VAL A 143 9.70 12.46 -5.77
C VAL A 143 10.67 13.07 -4.77
N GLU A 144 11.83 13.57 -5.20
CA GLU A 144 12.83 14.19 -4.33
C GLU A 144 12.34 15.50 -3.68
N SER A 145 11.31 16.12 -4.24
CA SER A 145 10.69 17.32 -3.65
C SER A 145 9.87 17.02 -2.39
N TYR A 146 9.44 15.77 -2.18
CA TYR A 146 8.61 15.34 -1.04
C TYR A 146 9.47 14.86 0.13
N THR A 147 10.26 15.77 0.71
CA THR A 147 11.30 15.44 1.70
C THR A 147 10.77 14.83 2.99
N HIS A 148 9.55 15.21 3.42
CA HIS A 148 8.92 14.68 4.63
C HIS A 148 8.35 13.28 4.40
N VAL A 149 7.81 12.99 3.21
CA VAL A 149 7.39 11.64 2.82
C VAL A 149 8.61 10.71 2.75
N ILE A 150 9.71 11.19 2.17
CA ILE A 150 10.97 10.41 2.09
C ILE A 150 11.50 10.08 3.50
N ARG A 151 11.53 11.06 4.41
CA ARG A 151 11.92 10.84 5.82
C ARG A 151 11.07 9.75 6.45
N TRP A 152 9.75 9.91 6.42
CA TRP A 152 8.77 8.96 6.95
C TRP A 152 8.94 7.56 6.35
N ALA A 153 9.11 7.48 5.03
CA ALA A 153 9.29 6.21 4.35
C ALA A 153 10.58 5.48 4.77
N LYS A 154 11.70 6.22 4.92
CA LYS A 154 12.98 5.65 5.40
C LYS A 154 12.88 5.15 6.85
N GLU A 155 12.19 5.87 7.73
CA GLU A 155 11.98 5.44 9.12
C GLU A 155 11.18 4.13 9.17
N ILE A 156 10.15 3.99 8.33
CA ILE A 156 9.34 2.77 8.28
C ILE A 156 10.15 1.62 7.64
N GLU A 157 10.88 1.89 6.56
CA GLU A 157 11.71 0.88 5.87
C GLU A 157 12.74 0.25 6.82
N ALA A 158 13.33 1.04 7.71
CA ALA A 158 14.32 0.59 8.68
C ALA A 158 13.75 -0.33 9.78
N ARG A 159 12.44 -0.50 9.87
CA ARG A 159 11.82 -1.40 10.86
C ARG A 159 12.06 -2.86 10.49
N PRO A 160 12.64 -3.69 11.39
CA PRO A 160 12.92 -5.10 11.07
C PRO A 160 11.67 -5.91 10.69
N ALA A 161 10.49 -5.55 11.22
CA ALA A 161 9.24 -6.19 10.86
C ALA A 161 8.79 -5.85 9.44
N VAL A 162 9.04 -4.62 8.98
CA VAL A 162 8.76 -4.19 7.61
C VAL A 162 9.67 -4.93 6.63
N GLU A 163 10.97 -5.01 6.92
CA GLU A 163 11.92 -5.78 6.11
C GLU A 163 11.47 -7.25 5.96
N ARG A 164 11.09 -7.90 7.07
CA ARG A 164 10.56 -9.28 7.00
C ARG A 164 9.27 -9.37 6.20
N GLY A 165 8.32 -8.44 6.43
CA GLY A 165 7.02 -8.42 5.75
C GLY A 165 7.14 -8.25 4.23
N ARG A 166 8.06 -7.40 3.78
CA ARG A 166 8.33 -7.20 2.35
C ARG A 166 8.80 -8.48 1.64
N ARG A 167 9.41 -9.41 2.35
CA ARG A 167 9.90 -10.68 1.79
C ARG A 167 8.83 -11.78 1.68
N VAL A 168 7.67 -11.61 2.31
CA VAL A 168 6.64 -12.65 2.38
C VAL A 168 6.14 -13.05 0.99
N ASN A 169 5.98 -12.10 0.09
CA ASN A 169 5.53 -12.34 -1.29
C ASN A 169 6.70 -12.62 -2.26
N ARG A 170 7.91 -12.85 -1.75
CA ARG A 170 9.11 -13.16 -2.53
C ARG A 170 9.35 -12.22 -3.73
N PRO A 171 9.28 -10.89 -3.58
CA PRO A 171 9.57 -9.96 -4.67
C PRO A 171 11.08 -9.92 -5.00
N TRP A 172 11.91 -10.53 -4.16
CA TRP A 172 13.37 -10.65 -4.29
C TRP A 172 13.82 -12.10 -4.18
N GLY A 173 15.05 -12.35 -4.62
CA GLY A 173 15.67 -13.67 -4.60
C GLY A 173 15.96 -14.17 -6.01
N PRO A 174 16.33 -15.44 -6.18
CA PRO A 174 16.52 -16.06 -7.47
C PRO A 174 15.29 -15.90 -8.35
N GLU A 175 15.49 -15.63 -9.64
CA GLU A 175 14.41 -15.30 -10.57
C GLU A 175 13.35 -16.41 -10.63
N GLU A 176 13.77 -17.66 -10.59
CA GLU A 176 12.92 -18.85 -10.62
C GLU A 176 12.02 -19.00 -9.38
N THR A 177 12.32 -18.28 -8.29
CA THR A 177 11.54 -18.32 -7.04
C THR A 177 10.76 -17.04 -6.77
N ARG A 178 10.91 -16.02 -7.61
CA ARG A 178 10.17 -14.77 -7.46
C ARG A 178 8.71 -14.96 -7.79
N VAL A 179 7.85 -14.27 -7.05
CA VAL A 179 6.46 -14.07 -7.48
C VAL A 179 6.47 -13.01 -8.57
N LEU A 180 5.90 -13.34 -9.71
CA LEU A 180 5.80 -12.40 -10.84
C LEU A 180 5.02 -11.16 -10.40
N GLU A 181 5.59 -10.00 -10.65
CA GLU A 181 4.93 -8.72 -10.40
C GLU A 181 3.66 -8.57 -11.26
N ARG A 182 3.68 -9.17 -12.44
CA ARG A 182 2.57 -9.15 -13.40
C ARG A 182 2.25 -10.55 -13.89
N HIS A 183 0.97 -10.90 -13.88
CA HIS A 183 0.45 -12.12 -14.44
C HIS A 183 -0.11 -11.87 -15.84
N SER A 184 0.15 -12.79 -16.77
CA SER A 184 -0.49 -12.81 -18.07
C SER A 184 -1.70 -13.75 -18.08
N ALA A 185 -2.51 -13.68 -19.13
CA ALA A 185 -3.64 -14.61 -19.26
C ALA A 185 -3.18 -16.08 -19.32
N SER A 186 -2.01 -16.36 -19.90
CA SER A 186 -1.43 -17.69 -20.00
C SER A 186 -1.03 -18.30 -18.65
N ASP A 187 -0.83 -17.51 -17.60
CA ASP A 187 -0.53 -18.03 -16.26
C ASP A 187 -1.73 -18.78 -15.63
N PHE A 188 -2.88 -18.74 -16.28
CA PHE A 188 -4.12 -19.37 -15.83
C PHE A 188 -4.55 -20.57 -16.66
N ASP A 189 -3.79 -20.92 -17.71
CA ASP A 189 -4.09 -22.01 -18.64
C ASP A 189 -3.56 -23.38 -18.15
N ASN A 190 -2.96 -23.46 -16.93
CA ASN A 190 -2.44 -24.68 -16.28
C ASN A 190 -3.36 -25.17 -15.14
#